data_51f035d112398d7f0a59bff848a8b43a
#
_entry.id   51f035d112398d7f0a59bff848a8b43a
#
_cell.length_a   1.000
_cell.length_b   1.000
_cell.length_c   1.000
_cell.angle_alpha   90.00
_cell.angle_beta   90.00
_cell.angle_gamma   90.00
#
_symmetry.space_group_name_H-M   'P 1'
#
loop_
_entity.id
_entity.type
_entity.pdbx_description
1 polymer ?
#
loop_
_entity_poly.entity_id
_entity_poly.type
_entity_poly.pdbx_seq_one_letter_code
_entity_poly.pdbx_strand_id
1 'polypeptide(L)'
;NPTPRIYLGTGGYSDTDLLGTLYPTGTKKTDFLREYAKQYGAVEINSTFYAPIGQKAFAGMVDKAYVQTDSQLKFAVKLHQDFTHARKGTSEHAEAFLTALTPLIEANALAPLLLQFPHGFDRTREHRLYLANLVSWFRDYPLAVEFRHNGWHTPQVVDSFREQGLIWCSVDYPKVKGLPPSRLIFTERTG
;
A
#
# COMPACT_ATOMS: atom_id res chain seq x y z
N ASN A 1 15.64 -12.30 -18.54
CA ASN A 1 14.76 -11.45 -17.74
C ASN A 1 13.93 -12.34 -16.83
N PRO A 2 13.85 -12.06 -15.52
CA PRO A 2 12.98 -12.81 -14.65
C PRO A 2 11.52 -12.63 -15.09
N THR A 3 10.76 -13.71 -15.07
CA THR A 3 9.32 -13.66 -15.36
C THR A 3 8.63 -12.75 -14.34
N PRO A 4 7.80 -11.78 -14.75
CA PRO A 4 7.07 -10.92 -13.82
C PRO A 4 6.21 -11.76 -12.88
N ARG A 5 6.28 -11.49 -11.58
CA ARG A 5 5.42 -12.14 -10.59
C ARG A 5 4.18 -11.31 -10.36
N ILE A 6 3.00 -11.94 -10.44
CA ILE A 6 1.73 -11.32 -10.10
C ILE A 6 1.32 -11.81 -8.72
N TYR A 7 1.04 -10.89 -7.82
CA TYR A 7 0.50 -11.17 -6.50
C TYR A 7 -0.97 -10.78 -6.45
N LEU A 8 -1.82 -11.72 -6.07
CA LEU A 8 -3.24 -11.45 -5.81
C LEU A 8 -3.46 -11.23 -4.32
N GLY A 9 -4.34 -10.30 -3.98
CA GLY A 9 -4.69 -9.98 -2.61
C GLY A 9 -5.93 -9.11 -2.51
N THR A 10 -6.29 -8.76 -1.28
CA THR A 10 -7.43 -7.91 -0.94
C THR A 10 -7.01 -6.73 -0.07
N GLY A 11 -7.87 -5.72 0.02
CA GLY A 11 -7.69 -4.54 0.87
C GLY A 11 -7.94 -4.81 2.36
N GLY A 12 -7.53 -5.97 2.86
CA GLY A 12 -7.65 -6.42 4.23
C GLY A 12 -7.93 -7.92 4.32
N TYR A 13 -7.77 -8.47 5.52
CA TYR A 13 -7.97 -9.91 5.80
C TYR A 13 -8.86 -10.15 7.02
N SER A 14 -9.29 -9.10 7.73
CA SER A 14 -9.93 -9.21 9.05
C SER A 14 -11.46 -9.18 9.01
N ASP A 15 -12.06 -9.18 7.82
CA ASP A 15 -13.50 -9.16 7.65
C ASP A 15 -14.13 -10.50 8.06
N THR A 16 -15.16 -10.42 8.89
CA THR A 16 -15.94 -11.60 9.34
C THR A 16 -16.82 -12.19 8.24
N ASP A 17 -17.14 -11.42 7.20
CA ASP A 17 -17.94 -11.90 6.07
C ASP A 17 -17.16 -12.92 5.22
N LEU A 18 -15.85 -13.03 5.44
CA LEU A 18 -15.00 -14.06 4.84
C LEU A 18 -15.13 -15.44 5.47
N LEU A 19 -15.81 -15.54 6.63
CA LEU A 19 -16.10 -16.84 7.26
C LEU A 19 -17.09 -17.67 6.42
N GLY A 20 -16.77 -18.94 6.22
CA GLY A 20 -17.58 -19.84 5.41
C GLY A 20 -17.39 -19.68 3.90
N THR A 21 -16.62 -18.66 3.47
CA THR A 21 -16.25 -18.43 2.06
C THR A 21 -14.74 -18.60 1.88
N LEU A 22 -13.95 -17.66 2.37
CA LEU A 22 -12.48 -17.70 2.33
C LEU A 22 -11.90 -18.47 3.53
N TYR A 23 -12.47 -18.27 4.71
CA TYR A 23 -12.03 -18.96 5.93
C TYR A 23 -13.01 -20.07 6.32
N PRO A 24 -12.51 -21.20 6.83
CA PRO A 24 -13.37 -22.25 7.37
C PRO A 24 -14.34 -21.69 8.43
N THR A 25 -15.56 -22.21 8.46
CA THR A 25 -16.54 -21.85 9.49
C THR A 25 -15.96 -22.12 10.88
N GLY A 26 -16.08 -21.15 11.78
CA GLY A 26 -15.55 -21.25 13.14
C GLY A 26 -14.08 -20.83 13.31
N THR A 27 -13.40 -20.40 12.23
CA THR A 27 -12.06 -19.82 12.34
C THR A 27 -12.09 -18.59 13.27
N LYS A 28 -11.18 -18.54 14.23
CA LYS A 28 -11.04 -17.39 15.14
C LYS A 28 -10.41 -16.21 14.42
N LYS A 29 -10.76 -14.99 14.77
CA LYS A 29 -10.14 -13.77 14.21
C LYS A 29 -8.62 -13.72 14.33
N THR A 30 -8.08 -14.30 15.39
CA THR A 30 -6.62 -14.42 15.59
C THR A 30 -5.93 -15.25 14.52
N ASP A 31 -6.67 -16.12 13.83
CA ASP A 31 -6.15 -17.07 12.84
C ASP A 31 -6.45 -16.63 11.40
N PHE A 32 -7.21 -15.56 11.21
CA PHE A 32 -7.60 -15.09 9.87
C PHE A 32 -6.41 -14.85 8.95
N LEU A 33 -5.37 -14.17 9.43
CA LEU A 33 -4.17 -13.91 8.62
C LEU A 33 -3.47 -15.19 8.20
N ARG A 34 -3.41 -16.21 9.09
CA ARG A 34 -2.84 -17.52 8.77
C ARG A 34 -3.64 -18.22 7.67
N GLU A 35 -4.95 -18.21 7.74
CA GLU A 35 -5.80 -18.82 6.71
C GLU A 35 -5.73 -18.02 5.39
N TYR A 36 -5.67 -16.70 5.47
CA TYR A 36 -5.49 -15.81 4.32
C TYR A 36 -4.18 -16.10 3.56
N ALA A 37 -3.08 -16.20 4.30
CA ALA A 37 -1.75 -16.43 3.74
C ALA A 37 -1.59 -17.77 2.99
N LYS A 38 -2.47 -18.74 3.21
CA LYS A 38 -2.52 -19.99 2.46
C LYS A 38 -3.11 -19.84 1.06
N GLN A 39 -3.85 -18.76 0.79
CA GLN A 39 -4.65 -18.59 -0.43
C GLN A 39 -4.20 -17.42 -1.28
N TYR A 40 -3.63 -16.37 -0.66
CA TYR A 40 -3.24 -15.14 -1.34
C TYR A 40 -1.74 -14.85 -1.20
N GLY A 41 -1.19 -14.20 -2.23
CA GLY A 41 0.22 -13.79 -2.25
C GLY A 41 0.48 -12.37 -1.76
N ALA A 42 -0.55 -11.55 -1.59
CA ALA A 42 -0.42 -10.19 -1.06
C ALA A 42 -1.64 -9.78 -0.23
N VAL A 43 -1.44 -8.77 0.63
CA VAL A 43 -2.52 -8.12 1.37
C VAL A 43 -2.20 -6.65 1.55
N GLU A 44 -3.22 -5.78 1.47
CA GLU A 44 -3.10 -4.37 1.84
C GLU A 44 -3.51 -4.18 3.31
N ILE A 45 -2.64 -3.53 4.08
CA ILE A 45 -2.90 -3.18 5.48
C ILE A 45 -3.46 -1.76 5.54
N ASN A 46 -4.77 -1.65 5.71
CA ASN A 46 -5.50 -0.38 5.76
C ASN A 46 -5.66 0.20 7.17
N SER A 47 -5.53 -0.61 8.21
CA SER A 47 -5.67 -0.17 9.61
C SER A 47 -4.67 0.91 10.01
N THR A 48 -3.48 0.90 9.41
CA THR A 48 -2.43 1.93 9.56
C THR A 48 -2.86 3.32 9.13
N PHE A 49 -3.86 3.43 8.26
CA PHE A 49 -4.43 4.70 7.84
C PHE A 49 -5.14 5.44 8.99
N TYR A 50 -5.78 4.71 9.87
CA TYR A 50 -6.61 5.25 10.96
C TYR A 50 -5.85 5.38 12.27
N ALA A 51 -4.90 4.49 12.53
CA ALA A 51 -4.13 4.47 13.79
C ALA A 51 -2.73 3.89 13.57
N PRO A 52 -1.72 4.39 14.31
CA PRO A 52 -0.38 3.80 14.29
C PRO A 52 -0.41 2.33 14.75
N ILE A 53 0.31 1.48 14.03
CA ILE A 53 0.54 0.08 14.39
C ILE A 53 2.01 -0.06 14.78
N GLY A 54 2.29 -0.67 15.93
CA GLY A 54 3.67 -0.85 16.41
C GLY A 54 4.35 -2.11 15.87
N GLN A 55 5.66 -2.19 16.03
CA GLN A 55 6.52 -3.32 15.62
C GLN A 55 5.98 -4.69 16.06
N LYS A 56 5.52 -4.80 17.32
CA LYS A 56 5.02 -6.07 17.87
C LYS A 56 3.85 -6.64 17.05
N ALA A 57 2.96 -5.78 16.54
CA ALA A 57 1.84 -6.22 15.73
C ALA A 57 2.32 -6.70 14.34
N PHE A 58 3.25 -5.98 13.71
CA PHE A 58 3.83 -6.42 12.43
C PHE A 58 4.66 -7.70 12.58
N ALA A 59 5.42 -7.85 13.67
CA ALA A 59 6.10 -9.11 13.98
C ALA A 59 5.12 -10.28 14.12
N GLY A 60 3.98 -10.06 14.77
CA GLY A 60 2.91 -11.05 14.86
C GLY A 60 2.25 -11.38 13.51
N MET A 61 2.20 -10.42 12.57
CA MET A 61 1.72 -10.68 11.20
C MET A 61 2.73 -11.56 10.43
N VAL A 62 4.02 -11.26 10.53
CA VAL A 62 5.09 -12.07 9.92
C VAL A 62 5.06 -13.49 10.47
N ASP A 63 5.00 -13.66 11.79
CA ASP A 63 4.91 -14.99 12.41
C ASP A 63 3.76 -15.82 11.84
N LYS A 64 2.55 -15.25 11.81
CA LYS A 64 1.36 -15.94 11.31
C LYS A 64 1.43 -16.27 9.82
N ALA A 65 2.01 -15.39 9.00
CA ALA A 65 2.06 -15.58 7.56
C ALA A 65 3.23 -16.47 7.12
N TYR A 66 4.39 -16.38 7.78
CA TYR A 66 5.62 -17.05 7.33
C TYR A 66 5.96 -18.28 8.16
N VAL A 67 5.93 -18.15 9.50
CA VAL A 67 6.34 -19.23 10.38
C VAL A 67 5.24 -20.31 10.47
N GLN A 68 3.98 -19.88 10.53
CA GLN A 68 2.86 -20.81 10.71
C GLN A 68 2.31 -21.40 9.41
N THR A 69 2.66 -20.85 8.23
CA THR A 69 2.08 -21.32 6.95
C THR A 69 3.10 -21.65 5.87
N ASP A 70 4.37 -21.33 6.06
CA ASP A 70 5.39 -21.40 5.00
C ASP A 70 5.04 -20.56 3.75
N SER A 71 4.21 -19.55 3.91
CA SER A 71 3.81 -18.62 2.85
C SER A 71 4.86 -17.53 2.67
N GLN A 72 4.83 -16.86 1.51
CA GLN A 72 5.63 -15.66 1.22
C GLN A 72 4.70 -14.46 0.99
N LEU A 73 3.68 -14.30 1.82
CA LEU A 73 2.71 -13.22 1.73
C LEU A 73 3.39 -11.84 1.74
N LYS A 74 3.08 -10.99 0.78
CA LYS A 74 3.56 -9.62 0.71
C LYS A 74 2.57 -8.66 1.33
N PHE A 75 3.06 -7.70 2.10
CA PHE A 75 2.25 -6.70 2.80
C PHE A 75 2.43 -5.33 2.16
N ALA A 76 1.45 -4.86 1.40
CA ALA A 76 1.33 -3.46 1.04
C ALA A 76 0.78 -2.69 2.26
N VAL A 77 1.40 -1.58 2.62
CA VAL A 77 1.02 -0.85 3.84
C VAL A 77 0.60 0.56 3.48
N LYS A 78 -0.66 0.88 3.76
CA LYS A 78 -1.19 2.22 3.51
C LYS A 78 -0.68 3.19 4.55
N LEU A 79 -0.19 4.35 4.12
CA LEU A 79 0.29 5.39 5.01
C LEU A 79 -0.86 6.00 5.82
N HIS A 80 -0.52 6.48 7.03
CA HIS A 80 -1.46 7.15 7.92
C HIS A 80 -2.08 8.38 7.23
N GLN A 81 -3.35 8.68 7.55
CA GLN A 81 -4.11 9.79 6.98
C GLN A 81 -3.43 11.16 7.13
N ASP A 82 -2.57 11.32 8.13
CA ASP A 82 -1.82 12.55 8.32
C ASP A 82 -0.84 12.85 7.19
N PHE A 83 -0.40 11.85 6.43
CA PHE A 83 0.45 12.03 5.26
C PHE A 83 -0.33 12.39 4.00
N THR A 84 -1.57 11.93 3.85
CA THR A 84 -2.28 12.06 2.57
C THR A 84 -3.54 12.91 2.64
N HIS A 85 -4.31 12.82 3.71
CA HIS A 85 -5.59 13.53 3.87
C HIS A 85 -5.45 14.81 4.69
N ALA A 86 -4.97 14.70 5.92
CA ALA A 86 -4.78 15.86 6.80
C ALA A 86 -3.53 16.70 6.43
N ARG A 87 -2.54 16.11 5.76
CA ARG A 87 -1.28 16.73 5.33
C ARG A 87 -0.53 17.46 6.45
N LYS A 88 -0.53 16.85 7.64
CA LYS A 88 0.17 17.33 8.84
C LYS A 88 1.27 16.39 9.33
N GLY A 89 1.56 15.33 8.56
CA GLY A 89 2.68 14.43 8.81
C GLY A 89 4.02 15.17 8.72
N THR A 90 5.00 14.72 9.50
CA THR A 90 6.37 15.25 9.52
C THR A 90 7.37 14.15 9.18
N SER A 91 8.64 14.51 9.00
CA SER A 91 9.73 13.54 8.81
C SER A 91 9.88 12.60 10.01
N GLU A 92 9.70 13.11 11.24
CA GLU A 92 9.76 12.31 12.46
C GLU A 92 8.60 11.28 12.51
N HIS A 93 7.41 11.67 12.04
CA HIS A 93 6.29 10.73 11.90
C HIS A 93 6.60 9.65 10.85
N ALA A 94 7.29 10.01 9.76
CA ALA A 94 7.71 9.05 8.73
C ALA A 94 8.75 8.06 9.29
N GLU A 95 9.75 8.54 10.03
CA GLU A 95 10.75 7.68 10.69
C GLU A 95 10.11 6.72 11.69
N ALA A 96 9.18 7.21 12.52
CA ALA A 96 8.45 6.36 13.47
C ALA A 96 7.61 5.30 12.74
N PHE A 97 6.97 5.67 11.63
CA PHE A 97 6.20 4.75 10.79
C PHE A 97 7.10 3.67 10.19
N LEU A 98 8.23 4.05 9.60
CA LEU A 98 9.21 3.11 9.02
C LEU A 98 9.82 2.20 10.08
N THR A 99 10.14 2.73 11.25
CA THR A 99 10.62 1.93 12.40
C THR A 99 9.61 0.85 12.79
N ALA A 100 8.32 1.17 12.78
CA ALA A 100 7.28 0.18 13.07
C ALA A 100 7.23 -0.96 12.04
N LEU A 101 7.63 -0.72 10.78
CA LEU A 101 7.66 -1.70 9.70
C LEU A 101 8.88 -2.61 9.69
N THR A 102 9.86 -2.40 10.58
CA THR A 102 11.09 -3.20 10.65
C THR A 102 10.87 -4.71 10.51
N PRO A 103 9.88 -5.34 11.20
CA PRO A 103 9.65 -6.79 11.05
C PRO A 103 9.28 -7.22 9.63
N LEU A 104 8.52 -6.40 8.89
CA LEU A 104 8.18 -6.68 7.49
C LEU A 104 9.39 -6.51 6.57
N ILE A 105 10.24 -5.53 6.86
CA ILE A 105 11.46 -5.24 6.09
C ILE A 105 12.46 -6.38 6.26
N GLU A 106 12.76 -6.77 7.49
CA GLU A 106 13.70 -7.84 7.83
C GLU A 106 13.26 -9.20 7.28
N ALA A 107 11.95 -9.46 7.26
CA ALA A 107 11.39 -10.67 6.68
C ALA A 107 11.30 -10.63 5.14
N ASN A 108 11.75 -9.54 4.50
CA ASN A 108 11.51 -9.30 3.05
C ASN A 108 10.02 -9.47 2.66
N ALA A 109 9.13 -9.07 3.56
CA ALA A 109 7.68 -9.19 3.42
C ALA A 109 7.01 -7.89 2.97
N LEU A 110 7.71 -6.75 3.10
CA LEU A 110 7.17 -5.46 2.71
C LEU A 110 6.99 -5.40 1.18
N ALA A 111 5.77 -5.13 0.74
CA ALA A 111 5.41 -4.68 -0.59
C ALA A 111 5.37 -3.13 -0.61
N PRO A 112 4.93 -2.45 -1.67
CA PRO A 112 4.92 -1.00 -1.69
C PRO A 112 4.15 -0.37 -0.53
N LEU A 113 4.67 0.74 -0.03
CA LEU A 113 3.93 1.68 0.81
C LEU A 113 2.92 2.41 -0.07
N LEU A 114 1.66 2.49 0.36
CA LEU A 114 0.59 3.12 -0.42
C LEU A 114 0.29 4.54 0.07
N LEU A 115 0.54 5.51 -0.79
CA LEU A 115 0.11 6.90 -0.68
C LEU A 115 -1.20 7.08 -1.45
N GLN A 116 -2.34 6.97 -0.78
CA GLN A 116 -3.65 7.21 -1.40
C GLN A 116 -4.12 8.63 -1.10
N PHE A 117 -4.18 9.49 -2.11
CA PHE A 117 -4.65 10.87 -1.98
C PHE A 117 -6.15 11.01 -2.25
N PRO A 118 -6.86 11.86 -1.49
CA PRO A 118 -8.28 12.12 -1.71
C PRO A 118 -8.53 12.90 -3.00
N HIS A 119 -9.78 12.94 -3.46
CA HIS A 119 -10.18 13.68 -4.66
C HIS A 119 -9.83 15.18 -4.59
N GLY A 120 -9.87 15.80 -3.41
CA GLY A 120 -9.48 17.20 -3.20
C GLY A 120 -7.97 17.49 -3.33
N PHE A 121 -7.14 16.45 -3.54
CA PHE A 121 -5.72 16.61 -3.83
C PHE A 121 -5.52 16.78 -5.33
N ASP A 122 -5.85 17.97 -5.84
CA ASP A 122 -5.66 18.36 -7.24
C ASP A 122 -4.19 18.69 -7.55
N ARG A 123 -3.84 18.88 -8.84
CA ARG A 123 -2.46 19.09 -9.27
C ARG A 123 -2.05 20.58 -9.22
N THR A 124 -2.23 21.27 -8.10
CA THR A 124 -1.70 22.60 -7.87
C THR A 124 -0.17 22.60 -7.68
N ARG A 125 0.44 23.79 -7.71
CA ARG A 125 1.87 23.93 -7.37
C ARG A 125 2.15 23.49 -5.94
N GLU A 126 1.29 23.86 -5.00
CA GLU A 126 1.39 23.50 -3.58
C GLU A 126 1.38 21.98 -3.40
N HIS A 127 0.39 21.29 -3.97
CA HIS A 127 0.26 19.83 -3.85
C HIS A 127 1.42 19.09 -4.53
N ARG A 128 1.97 19.63 -5.63
CA ARG A 128 3.17 19.03 -6.25
C ARG A 128 4.39 19.12 -5.34
N LEU A 129 4.61 20.28 -4.70
CA LEU A 129 5.71 20.47 -3.75
C LEU A 129 5.52 19.60 -2.51
N TYR A 130 4.28 19.50 -2.01
CA TYR A 130 3.95 18.62 -0.89
C TYR A 130 4.27 17.15 -1.22
N LEU A 131 3.83 16.67 -2.38
CA LEU A 131 4.11 15.29 -2.83
C LEU A 131 5.61 15.03 -2.94
N ALA A 132 6.37 15.96 -3.53
CA ALA A 132 7.82 15.82 -3.68
C ALA A 132 8.52 15.71 -2.31
N ASN A 133 8.11 16.54 -1.35
CA ASN A 133 8.63 16.49 0.01
C ASN A 133 8.26 15.18 0.70
N LEU A 134 7.01 14.75 0.60
CA LEU A 134 6.54 13.50 1.20
C LEU A 134 7.28 12.28 0.63
N VAL A 135 7.45 12.21 -0.68
CA VAL A 135 8.21 11.14 -1.36
C VAL A 135 9.65 11.09 -0.84
N SER A 136 10.27 12.24 -0.55
CA SER A 136 11.66 12.27 -0.06
C SER A 136 11.84 11.58 1.29
N TRP A 137 10.81 11.53 2.15
CA TRP A 137 10.87 10.86 3.45
C TRP A 137 10.83 9.31 3.35
N PHE A 138 10.31 8.79 2.24
CA PHE A 138 10.13 7.34 2.01
C PHE A 138 10.93 6.81 0.82
N ARG A 139 11.86 7.60 0.26
CA ARG A 139 12.56 7.31 -1.01
C ARG A 139 13.31 5.99 -1.06
N ASP A 140 13.72 5.46 0.11
CA ASP A 140 14.47 4.21 0.22
C ASP A 140 13.57 2.96 0.19
N TYR A 141 12.25 3.16 0.06
CA TYR A 141 11.24 2.12 0.04
C TYR A 141 10.38 2.20 -1.22
N PRO A 142 9.87 1.07 -1.73
CA PRO A 142 8.93 1.10 -2.84
C PRO A 142 7.67 1.90 -2.47
N LEU A 143 7.37 2.95 -3.25
CA LEU A 143 6.21 3.81 -3.04
C LEU A 143 5.21 3.65 -4.17
N ALA A 144 3.98 3.23 -3.85
CA ALA A 144 2.84 3.28 -4.75
C ALA A 144 1.98 4.51 -4.43
N VAL A 145 1.61 5.25 -5.46
CA VAL A 145 0.79 6.47 -5.30
C VAL A 145 -0.51 6.31 -6.07
N GLU A 146 -1.63 6.47 -5.35
CA GLU A 146 -2.98 6.48 -5.90
C GLU A 146 -3.54 7.91 -5.88
N PHE A 147 -3.90 8.41 -7.06
CA PHE A 147 -4.58 9.69 -7.19
C PHE A 147 -6.05 9.49 -7.53
N ARG A 148 -6.92 10.16 -6.76
CA ARG A 148 -8.37 10.21 -7.00
C ARG A 148 -8.83 11.45 -7.78
N HIS A 149 -7.90 12.33 -8.16
CA HIS A 149 -8.17 13.50 -8.98
C HIS A 149 -7.53 13.36 -10.36
N ASN A 150 -8.32 13.57 -11.43
CA ASN A 150 -7.88 13.37 -12.81
C ASN A 150 -6.75 14.30 -13.27
N GLY A 151 -6.55 15.43 -12.61
CA GLY A 151 -5.47 16.39 -12.91
C GLY A 151 -4.05 15.82 -12.82
N TRP A 152 -3.87 14.69 -12.12
CA TRP A 152 -2.59 13.99 -12.03
C TRP A 152 -2.35 13.02 -13.19
N HIS A 153 -3.40 12.63 -13.92
CA HIS A 153 -3.34 11.63 -14.99
C HIS A 153 -2.85 12.24 -16.32
N THR A 154 -1.62 12.77 -16.33
CA THR A 154 -0.98 13.37 -17.51
C THR A 154 0.29 12.61 -17.88
N PRO A 155 0.71 12.59 -19.16
CA PRO A 155 1.95 11.97 -19.59
C PRO A 155 3.16 12.44 -18.77
N GLN A 156 3.25 13.74 -18.50
CA GLN A 156 4.35 14.35 -17.75
C GLN A 156 4.47 13.81 -16.32
N VAL A 157 3.34 13.53 -15.66
CA VAL A 157 3.35 12.94 -14.32
C VAL A 157 3.80 11.49 -14.38
N VAL A 158 3.29 10.72 -15.35
CA VAL A 158 3.69 9.32 -15.56
C VAL A 158 5.19 9.20 -15.83
N ASP A 159 5.72 10.09 -16.69
CA ASP A 159 7.16 10.10 -16.99
C ASP A 159 8.01 10.46 -15.77
N SER A 160 7.57 11.46 -14.98
CA SER A 160 8.22 11.82 -13.71
C SER A 160 8.20 10.65 -12.70
N PHE A 161 7.14 9.86 -12.66
CA PHE A 161 7.09 8.65 -11.82
C PHE A 161 8.11 7.61 -12.25
N ARG A 162 8.27 7.39 -13.56
CA ARG A 162 9.30 6.48 -14.10
C ARG A 162 10.71 6.94 -13.74
N GLU A 163 10.97 8.24 -13.89
CA GLU A 163 12.27 8.83 -13.54
C GLU A 163 12.62 8.68 -12.07
N GLN A 164 11.63 8.83 -11.19
CA GLN A 164 11.80 8.76 -9.73
C GLN A 164 11.65 7.34 -9.17
N GLY A 165 11.30 6.35 -9.97
CA GLY A 165 11.05 4.97 -9.51
C GLY A 165 9.79 4.82 -8.66
N LEU A 166 8.82 5.73 -8.82
CA LEU A 166 7.53 5.66 -8.14
C LEU A 166 6.58 4.71 -8.85
N ILE A 167 5.79 3.98 -8.09
CA ILE A 167 4.81 3.03 -8.60
C ILE A 167 3.47 3.73 -8.77
N TRP A 168 2.92 3.68 -9.97
CA TRP A 168 1.57 4.18 -10.22
C TRP A 168 0.53 3.16 -9.77
N CYS A 169 -0.33 3.52 -8.83
CA CYS A 169 -1.48 2.69 -8.47
C CYS A 169 -2.62 2.92 -9.48
N SER A 170 -2.82 1.97 -10.37
CA SER A 170 -3.93 2.00 -11.33
C SER A 170 -5.21 1.48 -10.67
N VAL A 171 -6.30 2.23 -10.78
CA VAL A 171 -7.59 1.87 -10.17
C VAL A 171 -8.67 1.88 -11.25
N ASP A 172 -9.54 0.88 -11.22
CA ASP A 172 -10.75 0.84 -12.03
C ASP A 172 -11.87 1.60 -11.32
N TYR A 173 -11.96 2.91 -11.61
CA TYR A 173 -12.97 3.78 -11.05
C TYR A 173 -14.28 3.71 -11.85
N PRO A 174 -15.43 3.93 -11.19
CA PRO A 174 -16.68 4.16 -11.91
C PRO A 174 -16.56 5.40 -12.80
N LYS A 175 -17.25 5.40 -13.95
CA LYS A 175 -17.23 6.52 -14.91
C LYS A 175 -18.01 7.72 -14.37
N VAL A 176 -17.40 8.46 -13.44
CA VAL A 176 -17.95 9.65 -12.81
C VAL A 176 -17.10 10.86 -13.16
N LYS A 177 -17.74 12.01 -13.44
CA LYS A 177 -17.03 13.26 -13.76
C LYS A 177 -16.05 13.63 -12.63
N GLY A 178 -14.81 13.93 -12.98
CA GLY A 178 -13.75 14.33 -12.03
C GLY A 178 -12.91 13.18 -11.49
N LEU A 179 -13.38 11.93 -11.59
CA LEU A 179 -12.54 10.77 -11.27
C LEU A 179 -11.58 10.46 -12.42
N PRO A 180 -10.43 9.84 -12.09
CA PRO A 180 -9.48 9.39 -13.11
C PRO A 180 -10.08 8.36 -14.06
N PRO A 181 -9.58 8.32 -15.30
CA PRO A 181 -9.95 7.24 -16.22
C PRO A 181 -9.36 5.92 -15.75
N SER A 182 -10.13 4.82 -15.91
CA SER A 182 -9.62 3.47 -15.72
C SER A 182 -8.57 3.15 -16.77
N ARG A 183 -7.31 3.27 -16.41
CA ARG A 183 -6.16 3.01 -17.28
C ARG A 183 -5.12 2.21 -16.51
N LEU A 184 -4.60 1.17 -17.14
CA LEU A 184 -3.45 0.44 -16.61
C LEU A 184 -2.17 1.20 -17.01
N ILE A 185 -1.42 1.66 -16.02
CA ILE A 185 -0.18 2.43 -16.18
C ILE A 185 0.93 1.70 -15.44
N PHE A 186 2.02 1.42 -16.16
CA PHE A 186 3.23 0.84 -15.59
C PHE A 186 4.32 1.90 -15.54
N THR A 187 4.89 2.12 -14.36
CA THR A 187 5.96 3.09 -14.13
C THR A 187 7.25 2.44 -13.63
N GLU A 188 7.19 1.16 -13.24
CA GLU A 188 8.38 0.42 -12.84
C GLU A 188 9.35 0.30 -14.01
N ARG A 189 10.65 0.50 -13.72
CA ARG A 189 11.69 0.12 -14.67
C ARG A 189 11.77 -1.41 -14.67
N THR A 190 11.33 -2.02 -15.76
CA THR A 190 11.71 -3.41 -16.06
C THR A 190 13.22 -3.42 -16.31
N GLY A 191 13.98 -3.66 -15.24
CA GLY A 191 15.41 -3.93 -15.33
C GLY A 191 15.68 -5.37 -15.74
#